data_b0349a1345f915799463b6ca042c1afb
#
_entry.id   b0349a1345f915799463b6ca042c1afb
#
_cell.length_a   1.000
_cell.length_b   1.000
_cell.length_c   1.000
_cell.angle_alpha   90.00
_cell.angle_beta   90.00
_cell.angle_gamma   90.00
#
_symmetry.space_group_name_H-M   'P 1'
#
loop_
_entity.id
_entity.type
_entity.pdbx_description
1 polymer ?
#
loop_
_entity_poly.entity_id
_entity_poly.type
_entity_poly.pdbx_seq_one_letter_code
_entity_poly.pdbx_strand_id
1 'polypeptide(L)'
;MSHGALRIPHSALRIGLALALAACGTPDAPRVTVTIPPGATLESAIDSLTGNRVIGHRDLFRLYARLRGLGGSLKSGVYLLRQDEAWGDVVAALERGRGVEQRLTVREGLRLGEVAAIVQTQLGIPRDSFLEAAEDSALLAELGLPDEAISAEGYLFPTTYLLPLHIGAQELVRVMTKQFAKQWSPEWQARLDSLHLSRHELVTLASIVEAEVRYDPDRPFISAVYQNRLKRGMRLEADPTVSYAYGRRLRRVWHKNLAVSSVYNTYLHTGLPPGPIGQPGRASLVAALYPAKVPFFYFVAQPDGKHIFSATYAEHLAAIRHVKEMRRGARAPRRPGR
;
A
#
# COMPACT_ATOMS: atom_id res chain seq x y z
N MET A 1 0.72 5.32 76.16
CA MET A 1 0.41 4.94 74.78
C MET A 1 -0.26 6.12 74.09
N SER A 2 0.49 6.90 73.34
CA SER A 2 0.04 8.15 72.71
C SER A 2 -0.33 7.87 71.28
N HIS A 3 -1.59 8.00 70.89
CA HIS A 3 -2.05 7.91 69.51
C HIS A 3 -1.83 9.27 68.83
N GLY A 4 -0.76 9.37 68.05
CA GLY A 4 -0.53 10.49 67.12
C GLY A 4 -1.52 10.46 65.97
N ALA A 5 -2.56 11.28 66.01
CA ALA A 5 -3.47 11.50 64.89
C ALA A 5 -2.72 12.25 63.76
N LEU A 6 -2.54 11.62 62.58
CA LEU A 6 -1.99 12.21 61.38
C LEU A 6 -2.92 13.32 60.88
N ARG A 7 -2.57 14.61 61.14
CA ARG A 7 -3.34 15.75 60.61
C ARG A 7 -2.94 15.96 59.16
N ILE A 8 -3.79 15.44 58.20
CA ILE A 8 -3.67 15.78 56.80
C ILE A 8 -4.04 17.27 56.64
N PRO A 9 -3.19 18.12 56.07
CA PRO A 9 -3.51 19.53 55.88
C PRO A 9 -4.69 19.67 54.92
N HIS A 10 -5.65 20.50 55.25
CA HIS A 10 -6.88 20.75 54.44
C HIS A 10 -6.58 21.20 53.01
N SER A 11 -5.42 21.74 52.74
CA SER A 11 -4.93 22.07 51.40
C SER A 11 -4.68 20.80 50.53
N ALA A 12 -4.08 19.74 51.11
CA ALA A 12 -3.83 18.49 50.38
C ALA A 12 -5.13 17.74 50.05
N LEU A 13 -6.13 17.82 50.93
CA LEU A 13 -7.45 17.21 50.67
C LEU A 13 -8.22 17.96 49.57
N ARG A 14 -8.11 19.30 49.52
CA ARG A 14 -8.73 20.13 48.46
C ARG A 14 -8.08 19.93 47.10
N ILE A 15 -6.77 19.75 47.03
CA ILE A 15 -6.06 19.43 45.79
C ILE A 15 -6.39 18.03 45.30
N GLY A 16 -6.45 17.05 46.19
CA GLY A 16 -6.86 15.67 45.84
C GLY A 16 -8.32 15.58 45.35
N LEU A 17 -9.23 16.34 45.93
CA LEU A 17 -10.65 16.40 45.51
C LEU A 17 -10.80 17.15 44.18
N ALA A 18 -10.02 18.21 43.92
CA ALA A 18 -10.04 18.93 42.65
C ALA A 18 -9.47 18.07 41.49
N LEU A 19 -8.42 17.27 41.75
CA LEU A 19 -7.88 16.30 40.80
C LEU A 19 -8.87 15.18 40.49
N ALA A 20 -9.61 14.70 41.50
CA ALA A 20 -10.62 13.66 41.30
C ALA A 20 -11.83 14.16 40.49
N LEU A 21 -12.28 15.41 40.71
CA LEU A 21 -13.40 16.01 39.97
C LEU A 21 -13.00 16.39 38.53
N ALA A 22 -11.78 16.81 38.29
CA ALA A 22 -11.26 17.13 36.92
C ALA A 22 -10.94 15.86 36.09
N ALA A 23 -10.88 14.69 36.76
CA ALA A 23 -10.65 13.42 36.09
C ALA A 23 -11.94 12.73 35.60
N CYS A 24 -13.12 13.20 36.00
CA CYS A 24 -14.41 12.71 35.55
C CYS A 24 -14.88 13.55 34.36
N GLY A 25 -14.89 12.96 33.17
CA GLY A 25 -15.40 13.61 31.94
C GLY A 25 -16.93 13.78 31.98
N THR A 26 -17.45 14.63 31.10
CA THR A 26 -18.89 14.85 30.90
C THR A 26 -19.39 13.94 29.77
N PRO A 27 -20.15 12.87 30.03
CA PRO A 27 -20.51 11.86 29.03
C PRO A 27 -21.28 12.39 27.81
N ASP A 28 -22.06 13.45 27.97
CA ASP A 28 -22.91 14.04 26.92
C ASP A 28 -22.33 15.30 26.27
N ALA A 29 -21.10 15.68 26.60
CA ALA A 29 -20.45 16.84 26.01
C ALA A 29 -20.22 16.68 24.48
N PRO A 30 -20.32 17.77 23.72
CA PRO A 30 -20.10 17.74 22.27
C PRO A 30 -18.71 17.25 21.91
N ARG A 31 -18.62 16.49 20.81
CA ARG A 31 -17.34 16.06 20.26
C ARG A 31 -16.73 17.17 19.42
N VAL A 32 -15.44 17.38 19.59
CA VAL A 32 -14.64 18.36 18.87
C VAL A 32 -13.44 17.70 18.22
N THR A 33 -13.02 18.23 17.09
CA THR A 33 -11.84 17.75 16.38
C THR A 33 -10.61 18.51 16.89
N VAL A 34 -9.61 17.78 17.39
CA VAL A 34 -8.33 18.35 17.86
C VAL A 34 -7.20 17.84 16.98
N THR A 35 -6.44 18.71 16.35
CA THR A 35 -5.29 18.36 15.53
C THR A 35 -4.00 18.49 16.35
N ILE A 36 -3.22 17.41 16.38
CA ILE A 36 -1.86 17.37 16.94
C ILE A 36 -0.91 17.16 15.77
N PRO A 37 -0.15 18.18 15.36
CA PRO A 37 0.73 18.09 14.19
C PRO A 37 1.92 17.15 14.44
N PRO A 38 2.54 16.62 13.36
CA PRO A 38 3.78 15.86 13.47
C PRO A 38 4.88 16.68 14.18
N GLY A 39 5.60 16.06 15.12
CA GLY A 39 6.64 16.73 15.89
C GLY A 39 6.11 17.69 16.97
N ALA A 40 4.82 17.71 17.25
CA ALA A 40 4.25 18.53 18.32
C ALA A 40 4.85 18.20 19.67
N THR A 41 5.16 19.24 20.43
CA THR A 41 5.56 19.10 21.84
C THR A 41 4.35 18.86 22.72
N LEU A 42 4.56 18.35 23.94
CA LEU A 42 3.48 18.21 24.93
C LEU A 42 2.78 19.56 25.19
N GLU A 43 3.53 20.67 25.21
CA GLU A 43 2.96 22.00 25.41
C GLU A 43 2.01 22.39 24.26
N SER A 44 2.45 22.19 23.00
CA SER A 44 1.60 22.53 21.85
C SER A 44 0.36 21.61 21.78
N ALA A 45 0.47 20.37 22.21
CA ALA A 45 -0.68 19.47 22.32
C ALA A 45 -1.67 19.96 23.39
N ILE A 46 -1.18 20.39 24.56
CA ILE A 46 -1.98 20.97 25.63
C ILE A 46 -2.68 22.24 25.16
N ASP A 47 -2.01 23.09 24.39
CA ASP A 47 -2.61 24.29 23.79
C ASP A 47 -3.78 23.96 22.87
N SER A 48 -3.59 22.97 21.99
CA SER A 48 -4.66 22.49 21.09
C SER A 48 -5.85 21.89 21.87
N LEU A 49 -5.61 21.11 22.92
CA LEU A 49 -6.65 20.53 23.75
C LEU A 49 -7.42 21.59 24.55
N THR A 50 -6.71 22.59 25.11
CA THR A 50 -7.32 23.70 25.86
C THR A 50 -8.13 24.61 24.93
N GLY A 51 -7.59 24.96 23.76
CA GLY A 51 -8.27 25.79 22.76
C GLY A 51 -9.59 25.19 22.28
N ASN A 52 -9.66 23.85 22.22
CA ASN A 52 -10.87 23.10 21.86
C ASN A 52 -11.75 22.71 23.07
N ARG A 53 -11.45 23.19 24.27
CA ARG A 53 -12.18 22.90 25.52
C ARG A 53 -12.23 21.42 25.88
N VAL A 54 -11.28 20.62 25.41
CA VAL A 54 -11.19 19.19 25.80
C VAL A 54 -10.69 19.07 27.23
N ILE A 55 -9.84 19.99 27.64
CA ILE A 55 -9.33 20.08 29.03
C ILE A 55 -9.58 21.48 29.60
N GLY A 56 -10.11 21.58 30.81
CA GLY A 56 -10.41 22.86 31.48
C GLY A 56 -9.24 23.45 32.27
N HIS A 57 -8.36 22.61 32.83
CA HIS A 57 -7.27 23.03 33.75
C HIS A 57 -5.90 22.71 33.17
N ARG A 58 -5.36 23.60 32.34
CA ARG A 58 -4.11 23.47 31.60
C ARG A 58 -2.93 22.98 32.48
N ASP A 59 -2.65 23.67 33.57
CA ASP A 59 -1.46 23.38 34.38
C ASP A 59 -1.56 22.06 35.15
N LEU A 60 -2.75 21.75 35.63
CA LEU A 60 -3.01 20.47 36.29
C LEU A 60 -2.94 19.30 35.28
N PHE A 61 -3.49 19.48 34.08
CA PHE A 61 -3.37 18.47 33.04
C PHE A 61 -1.90 18.27 32.60
N ARG A 62 -1.12 19.36 32.51
CA ARG A 62 0.32 19.27 32.23
C ARG A 62 1.04 18.39 33.25
N LEU A 63 0.78 18.62 34.54
CA LEU A 63 1.37 17.79 35.61
C LEU A 63 0.93 16.33 35.48
N TYR A 64 -0.36 16.10 35.28
CA TYR A 64 -0.91 14.76 35.09
C TYR A 64 -0.29 14.03 33.88
N ALA A 65 -0.22 14.69 32.72
CA ALA A 65 0.33 14.13 31.50
C ALA A 65 1.84 13.79 31.66
N ARG A 66 2.61 14.63 32.35
CA ARG A 66 4.03 14.35 32.66
C ARG A 66 4.18 13.14 33.59
N LEU A 67 3.36 13.05 34.64
CA LEU A 67 3.37 11.90 35.55
C LEU A 67 3.01 10.58 34.85
N ARG A 68 2.19 10.66 33.81
CA ARG A 68 1.80 9.51 32.97
C ARG A 68 2.81 9.23 31.85
N GLY A 69 3.86 10.05 31.68
CA GLY A 69 4.89 9.86 30.67
C GLY A 69 4.49 10.24 29.23
N LEU A 70 3.39 10.98 29.03
CA LEU A 70 2.86 11.31 27.70
C LEU A 70 3.87 12.06 26.82
N GLY A 71 4.80 12.81 27.40
CA GLY A 71 5.78 13.61 26.65
C GLY A 71 6.67 12.80 25.68
N GLY A 72 6.92 11.52 26.00
CA GLY A 72 7.70 10.61 25.15
C GLY A 72 6.86 9.69 24.25
N SER A 73 5.55 9.59 24.50
CA SER A 73 4.62 8.69 23.80
C SER A 73 3.56 9.40 22.97
N LEU A 74 3.61 10.75 22.92
CA LEU A 74 2.65 11.57 22.17
C LEU A 74 2.66 11.24 20.68
N LYS A 75 1.50 10.85 20.16
CA LYS A 75 1.28 10.59 18.73
C LYS A 75 0.61 11.79 18.07
N SER A 76 1.11 12.18 16.89
CA SER A 76 0.44 13.15 16.02
C SER A 76 -0.83 12.54 15.40
N GLY A 77 -1.80 13.38 15.07
CA GLY A 77 -3.05 12.94 14.44
C GLY A 77 -4.19 13.91 14.67
N VAL A 78 -5.33 13.58 14.09
CA VAL A 78 -6.59 14.32 14.29
C VAL A 78 -7.47 13.48 15.19
N TYR A 79 -7.79 13.98 16.35
CA TYR A 79 -8.53 13.27 17.40
C TYR A 79 -9.96 13.81 17.51
N LEU A 80 -10.93 12.92 17.58
CA LEU A 80 -12.31 13.27 17.88
C LEU A 80 -12.53 13.04 19.39
N LEU A 81 -12.39 14.10 20.18
CA LEU A 81 -12.49 14.09 21.65
C LEU A 81 -13.75 14.84 22.08
N ARG A 82 -14.23 14.58 23.30
CA ARG A 82 -15.32 15.37 23.88
C ARG A 82 -14.77 16.61 24.55
N GLN A 83 -15.58 17.67 24.61
CA GLN A 83 -15.29 18.75 25.54
C GLN A 83 -15.35 18.20 26.97
N ASP A 84 -14.47 18.69 27.84
CA ASP A 84 -14.32 18.20 29.22
C ASP A 84 -14.16 16.67 29.29
N GLU A 85 -13.38 16.08 28.39
CA GLU A 85 -13.08 14.63 28.35
C GLU A 85 -12.30 14.23 29.61
N ALA A 86 -12.52 13.01 30.09
CA ALA A 86 -11.73 12.47 31.18
C ALA A 86 -10.23 12.43 30.82
N TRP A 87 -9.38 12.96 31.67
CA TRP A 87 -7.94 13.10 31.37
C TRP A 87 -7.23 11.79 31.05
N GLY A 88 -7.69 10.69 31.69
CA GLY A 88 -7.18 9.36 31.41
C GLY A 88 -7.47 8.92 29.97
N ASP A 89 -8.64 9.25 29.45
CA ASP A 89 -9.07 8.91 28.10
C ASP A 89 -8.33 9.78 27.05
N VAL A 90 -8.15 11.08 27.36
CA VAL A 90 -7.34 11.98 26.52
C VAL A 90 -5.90 11.45 26.39
N VAL A 91 -5.23 11.15 27.51
CA VAL A 91 -3.87 10.62 27.52
C VAL A 91 -3.83 9.29 26.74
N ALA A 92 -4.75 8.38 27.03
CA ALA A 92 -4.81 7.09 26.35
C ALA A 92 -5.09 7.21 24.84
N ALA A 93 -5.86 8.21 24.39
CA ALA A 93 -6.08 8.48 22.97
C ALA A 93 -4.79 8.96 22.29
N LEU A 94 -4.09 9.92 22.92
CA LEU A 94 -2.85 10.49 22.40
C LEU A 94 -1.68 9.50 22.38
N GLU A 95 -1.59 8.61 23.37
CA GLU A 95 -0.57 7.54 23.43
C GLU A 95 -0.82 6.45 22.37
N ARG A 96 -2.06 6.00 22.23
CA ARG A 96 -2.42 4.97 21.25
C ARG A 96 -2.39 5.47 19.82
N GLY A 97 -2.43 6.80 19.61
CA GLY A 97 -2.52 7.40 18.28
C GLY A 97 -3.85 7.09 17.57
N ARG A 98 -4.90 6.75 18.30
CA ARG A 98 -6.24 6.50 17.74
C ARG A 98 -6.93 7.83 17.44
N GLY A 99 -6.39 8.53 16.45
CA GLY A 99 -7.06 9.67 15.84
C GLY A 99 -8.23 9.24 14.96
N VAL A 100 -8.91 10.20 14.36
CA VAL A 100 -9.89 9.92 13.30
C VAL A 100 -9.10 9.39 12.11
N GLU A 101 -9.42 8.17 11.70
CA GLU A 101 -8.78 7.49 10.59
C GLU A 101 -9.65 7.58 9.33
N GLN A 102 -9.01 7.71 8.21
CA GLN A 102 -9.60 7.56 6.90
C GLN A 102 -9.06 6.30 6.22
N ARG A 103 -9.87 5.73 5.33
CA ARG A 103 -9.51 4.48 4.66
C ARG A 103 -9.07 4.75 3.23
N LEU A 104 -7.94 4.17 2.85
CA LEU A 104 -7.48 4.09 1.47
C LEU A 104 -7.36 2.62 1.06
N THR A 105 -8.04 2.21 -0.01
CA THR A 105 -7.91 0.86 -0.55
C THR A 105 -7.26 0.90 -1.92
N VAL A 106 -6.07 0.31 -2.02
CA VAL A 106 -5.30 0.17 -3.26
C VAL A 106 -5.31 -1.30 -3.66
N ARG A 107 -5.86 -1.60 -4.85
CA ARG A 107 -5.92 -2.95 -5.40
C ARG A 107 -4.62 -3.32 -6.09
N GLU A 108 -4.36 -4.61 -6.19
CA GLU A 108 -3.25 -5.16 -6.95
C GLU A 108 -3.34 -4.80 -8.44
N GLY A 109 -2.20 -4.69 -9.09
CA GLY A 109 -2.08 -4.37 -10.52
C GLY A 109 -2.41 -2.93 -10.92
N LEU A 110 -2.73 -2.03 -9.99
CA LEU A 110 -2.93 -0.61 -10.32
C LEU A 110 -1.60 0.04 -10.68
N ARG A 111 -1.62 0.93 -11.67
CA ARG A 111 -0.48 1.79 -12.05
C ARG A 111 -0.40 3.00 -11.13
N LEU A 112 0.77 3.61 -11.04
CA LEU A 112 1.01 4.79 -10.20
C LEU A 112 -0.04 5.89 -10.44
N GLY A 113 -0.32 6.23 -11.71
CA GLY A 113 -1.34 7.23 -12.04
C GLY A 113 -2.78 6.84 -11.65
N GLU A 114 -3.10 5.53 -11.59
CA GLU A 114 -4.40 5.02 -11.11
C GLU A 114 -4.46 5.06 -9.58
N VAL A 115 -3.34 4.77 -8.90
CA VAL A 115 -3.21 4.95 -7.43
C VAL A 115 -3.39 6.43 -7.07
N ALA A 116 -2.73 7.35 -7.78
CA ALA A 116 -2.86 8.79 -7.57
C ALA A 116 -4.30 9.29 -7.71
N ALA A 117 -5.06 8.76 -8.67
CA ALA A 117 -6.48 9.10 -8.84
C ALA A 117 -7.35 8.60 -7.67
N ILE A 118 -7.07 7.40 -7.13
CA ILE A 118 -7.75 6.86 -5.95
C ILE A 118 -7.39 7.67 -4.70
N VAL A 119 -6.12 8.04 -4.54
CA VAL A 119 -5.61 8.88 -3.44
C VAL A 119 -6.34 10.23 -3.45
N GLN A 120 -6.47 10.87 -4.60
CA GLN A 120 -7.23 12.12 -4.71
C GLN A 120 -8.70 11.94 -4.34
N THR A 121 -9.33 10.87 -4.80
CA THR A 121 -10.76 10.64 -4.57
C THR A 121 -11.08 10.28 -3.13
N GLN A 122 -10.24 9.45 -2.47
CA GLN A 122 -10.51 8.93 -1.14
C GLN A 122 -9.91 9.78 -0.01
N LEU A 123 -8.78 10.46 -0.26
CA LEU A 123 -8.05 11.21 0.77
C LEU A 123 -8.04 12.73 0.52
N GLY A 124 -8.45 13.20 -0.67
CA GLY A 124 -8.39 14.60 -1.04
C GLY A 124 -6.98 15.14 -1.30
N ILE A 125 -5.95 14.28 -1.35
CA ILE A 125 -4.59 14.68 -1.72
C ILE A 125 -4.57 14.91 -3.23
N PRO A 126 -4.14 16.10 -3.72
CA PRO A 126 -4.06 16.36 -5.15
C PRO A 126 -3.22 15.31 -5.88
N ARG A 127 -3.74 14.86 -7.03
CA ARG A 127 -3.11 13.82 -7.85
C ARG A 127 -1.65 14.14 -8.16
N ASP A 128 -1.39 15.38 -8.58
CA ASP A 128 -0.06 15.79 -9.00
C ASP A 128 0.91 15.85 -7.81
N SER A 129 0.46 16.34 -6.64
CA SER A 129 1.28 16.30 -5.41
C SER A 129 1.66 14.89 -4.98
N PHE A 130 0.76 13.90 -5.20
CA PHE A 130 1.10 12.51 -4.91
C PHE A 130 2.09 11.93 -5.94
N LEU A 131 1.94 12.26 -7.22
CA LEU A 131 2.88 11.85 -8.26
C LEU A 131 4.26 12.46 -8.05
N GLU A 132 4.34 13.76 -7.76
CA GLU A 132 5.59 14.45 -7.41
C GLU A 132 6.29 13.76 -6.23
N ALA A 133 5.56 13.43 -5.17
CA ALA A 133 6.12 12.70 -4.03
C ALA A 133 6.59 11.28 -4.39
N ALA A 134 5.86 10.59 -5.27
CA ALA A 134 6.20 9.22 -5.70
C ALA A 134 7.34 9.17 -6.73
N GLU A 135 7.74 10.30 -7.29
CA GLU A 135 8.84 10.48 -8.25
C GLU A 135 10.01 11.28 -7.66
N ASP A 136 9.89 11.73 -6.40
CA ASP A 136 10.95 12.48 -5.70
C ASP A 136 12.14 11.57 -5.41
N SER A 137 13.24 11.77 -6.13
CA SER A 137 14.46 10.96 -6.03
C SER A 137 15.07 10.97 -4.63
N ALA A 138 14.99 12.08 -3.90
CA ALA A 138 15.50 12.18 -2.53
C ALA A 138 14.66 11.31 -1.59
N LEU A 139 13.32 11.32 -1.75
CA LEU A 139 12.43 10.48 -0.98
C LEU A 139 12.62 8.99 -1.34
N LEU A 140 12.79 8.65 -2.62
CA LEU A 140 13.02 7.26 -3.05
C LEU A 140 14.32 6.72 -2.44
N ALA A 141 15.40 7.52 -2.44
CA ALA A 141 16.68 7.16 -1.81
C ALA A 141 16.53 7.01 -0.29
N GLU A 142 15.85 7.95 0.40
CA GLU A 142 15.53 7.85 1.84
C GLU A 142 14.81 6.55 2.18
N LEU A 143 13.91 6.10 1.29
CA LEU A 143 13.12 4.88 1.46
C LEU A 143 13.90 3.60 1.10
N GLY A 144 15.13 3.72 0.61
CA GLY A 144 15.98 2.60 0.23
C GLY A 144 15.46 1.85 -1.00
N LEU A 145 14.79 2.55 -1.92
CA LEU A 145 14.47 1.98 -3.22
C LEU A 145 15.76 1.82 -4.05
N PRO A 146 15.80 0.84 -4.97
CA PRO A 146 16.95 0.69 -5.87
C PRO A 146 17.19 1.94 -6.71
N ASP A 147 18.45 2.24 -7.02
CA ASP A 147 18.85 3.41 -7.79
C ASP A 147 18.23 3.45 -9.21
N GLU A 148 17.89 2.28 -9.76
CA GLU A 148 17.19 2.13 -11.03
C GLU A 148 15.71 2.54 -10.98
N ALA A 149 15.14 2.67 -9.77
CA ALA A 149 13.75 3.05 -9.60
C ALA A 149 13.58 4.57 -9.80
N ILE A 150 13.01 4.95 -10.93
CA ILE A 150 12.71 6.36 -11.26
C ILE A 150 11.42 6.87 -10.60
N SER A 151 10.67 6.00 -9.94
CA SER A 151 9.45 6.30 -9.20
C SER A 151 9.13 5.19 -8.21
N ALA A 152 8.15 5.40 -7.35
CA ALA A 152 7.59 4.38 -6.46
C ALA A 152 6.67 3.36 -7.18
N GLU A 153 6.57 3.36 -8.52
CA GLU A 153 5.84 2.33 -9.26
C GLU A 153 6.34 0.93 -8.90
N GLY A 154 5.43 0.03 -8.53
CA GLY A 154 5.75 -1.32 -8.06
C GLY A 154 6.08 -1.44 -6.57
N TYR A 155 6.34 -0.33 -5.88
CA TYR A 155 6.74 -0.30 -4.47
C TYR A 155 5.68 0.26 -3.51
N LEU A 156 4.52 0.69 -4.02
CA LEU A 156 3.38 1.12 -3.22
C LEU A 156 2.49 -0.09 -2.96
N PHE A 157 2.71 -0.80 -1.84
CA PHE A 157 2.08 -2.11 -1.61
C PHE A 157 0.56 -2.05 -1.66
N PRO A 158 -0.11 -2.90 -2.47
CA PRO A 158 -1.56 -2.92 -2.57
C PRO A 158 -2.21 -3.55 -1.33
N THR A 159 -2.97 -2.75 -0.60
CA THR A 159 -3.73 -3.17 0.58
C THR A 159 -4.74 -2.08 0.97
N THR A 160 -5.49 -2.33 2.04
CA THR A 160 -6.31 -1.30 2.70
C THR A 160 -5.51 -0.69 3.84
N TYR A 161 -5.34 0.63 3.79
CA TYR A 161 -4.68 1.45 4.80
C TYR A 161 -5.69 2.13 5.68
N LEU A 162 -5.42 2.18 6.98
CA LEU A 162 -6.06 3.08 7.94
C LEU A 162 -5.07 4.21 8.23
N LEU A 163 -5.43 5.40 7.86
CA LEU A 163 -4.52 6.56 7.78
C LEU A 163 -5.06 7.71 8.63
N PRO A 164 -4.20 8.52 9.27
CA PRO A 164 -4.63 9.74 9.92
C PRO A 164 -5.34 10.69 8.93
N LEU A 165 -6.33 11.45 9.41
CA LEU A 165 -6.86 12.58 8.63
C LEU A 165 -5.71 13.55 8.28
N HIS A 166 -5.76 14.13 7.08
CA HIS A 166 -4.78 15.11 6.61
C HIS A 166 -3.34 14.58 6.49
N ILE A 167 -3.16 13.26 6.23
CA ILE A 167 -1.85 12.73 5.84
C ILE A 167 -1.35 13.45 4.58
N GLY A 168 -0.06 13.85 4.57
CA GLY A 168 0.57 14.46 3.41
C GLY A 168 0.97 13.44 2.34
N ALA A 169 1.20 13.89 1.10
CA ALA A 169 1.58 13.04 -0.02
C ALA A 169 2.86 12.24 0.25
N GLN A 170 3.93 12.88 0.69
CA GLN A 170 5.21 12.20 1.00
C GLN A 170 5.05 11.17 2.12
N GLU A 171 4.31 11.51 3.19
CA GLU A 171 4.09 10.56 4.29
C GLU A 171 3.27 9.36 3.83
N LEU A 172 2.29 9.55 2.94
CA LEU A 172 1.54 8.46 2.34
C LEU A 172 2.45 7.54 1.52
N VAL A 173 3.33 8.09 0.69
CA VAL A 173 4.34 7.30 -0.05
C VAL A 173 5.23 6.51 0.92
N ARG A 174 5.70 7.14 2.01
CA ARG A 174 6.46 6.44 3.06
C ARG A 174 5.70 5.27 3.68
N VAL A 175 4.44 5.48 4.03
CA VAL A 175 3.59 4.43 4.62
C VAL A 175 3.42 3.25 3.67
N MET A 176 3.13 3.54 2.38
CA MET A 176 2.89 2.52 1.38
C MET A 176 4.16 1.72 1.04
N THR A 177 5.30 2.41 0.92
CA THR A 177 6.60 1.78 0.66
C THR A 177 7.11 0.98 1.87
N LYS A 178 6.92 1.48 3.10
CA LYS A 178 7.22 0.71 4.31
C LYS A 178 6.36 -0.57 4.39
N GLN A 179 5.13 -0.53 3.92
CA GLN A 179 4.27 -1.71 3.86
C GLN A 179 4.78 -2.73 2.83
N PHE A 180 5.34 -2.27 1.71
CA PHE A 180 6.07 -3.12 0.75
C PHE A 180 7.30 -3.74 1.40
N ALA A 181 8.13 -2.95 2.08
CA ALA A 181 9.33 -3.43 2.74
C ALA A 181 9.06 -4.54 3.77
N LYS A 182 7.91 -4.52 4.46
CA LYS A 182 7.48 -5.57 5.39
C LYS A 182 7.21 -6.92 4.72
N GLN A 183 7.01 -6.95 3.39
CA GLN A 183 6.85 -8.21 2.67
C GLN A 183 8.19 -8.93 2.48
N TRP A 184 9.30 -8.20 2.58
CA TRP A 184 10.62 -8.72 2.30
C TRP A 184 11.19 -9.44 3.52
N SER A 185 11.52 -10.72 3.35
CA SER A 185 12.16 -11.53 4.40
C SER A 185 13.61 -11.88 4.02
N PRO A 186 14.46 -12.25 4.98
CA PRO A 186 15.80 -12.77 4.68
C PRO A 186 15.81 -13.96 3.73
N GLU A 187 14.79 -14.83 3.83
CA GLU A 187 14.62 -15.98 2.91
C GLU A 187 14.36 -15.52 1.48
N TRP A 188 13.57 -14.47 1.31
CA TRP A 188 13.33 -13.88 -0.02
C TRP A 188 14.60 -13.27 -0.60
N GLN A 189 15.44 -12.63 0.23
CA GLN A 189 16.72 -12.10 -0.21
C GLN A 189 17.65 -13.24 -0.67
N ALA A 190 17.82 -14.30 0.12
CA ALA A 190 18.62 -15.47 -0.26
C ALA A 190 18.10 -16.13 -1.55
N ARG A 191 16.78 -16.17 -1.71
CA ARG A 191 16.16 -16.71 -2.93
C ARG A 191 16.43 -15.83 -4.14
N LEU A 192 16.33 -14.52 -3.99
CA LEU A 192 16.63 -13.52 -5.03
C LEU A 192 18.08 -13.69 -5.54
N ASP A 193 19.03 -13.80 -4.62
CA ASP A 193 20.45 -14.01 -4.93
C ASP A 193 20.64 -15.29 -5.76
N SER A 194 19.91 -16.37 -5.43
CA SER A 194 19.96 -17.64 -6.19
C SER A 194 19.35 -17.55 -7.59
N LEU A 195 18.51 -16.56 -7.85
CA LEU A 195 17.93 -16.30 -9.16
C LEU A 195 18.79 -15.37 -10.03
N HIS A 196 19.83 -14.75 -9.44
CA HIS A 196 20.66 -13.72 -10.06
C HIS A 196 19.83 -12.53 -10.60
N LEU A 197 18.80 -12.13 -9.84
CA LEU A 197 17.97 -10.98 -10.14
C LEU A 197 18.18 -9.90 -9.09
N SER A 198 18.15 -8.64 -9.49
CA SER A 198 18.02 -7.52 -8.56
C SER A 198 16.59 -7.47 -7.98
N ARG A 199 16.42 -6.75 -6.87
CA ARG A 199 15.07 -6.51 -6.32
C ARG A 199 14.18 -5.79 -7.32
N HIS A 200 14.74 -4.85 -8.06
CA HIS A 200 14.03 -4.09 -9.09
C HIS A 200 13.54 -4.99 -10.23
N GLU A 201 14.40 -5.88 -10.72
CA GLU A 201 14.04 -6.86 -11.75
C GLU A 201 12.95 -7.83 -11.27
N LEU A 202 13.04 -8.29 -10.01
CA LEU A 202 11.98 -9.15 -9.44
C LEU A 202 10.64 -8.45 -9.37
N VAL A 203 10.60 -7.19 -8.87
CA VAL A 203 9.36 -6.40 -8.76
C VAL A 203 8.81 -6.10 -10.16
N THR A 204 9.68 -5.81 -11.10
CA THR A 204 9.32 -5.61 -12.52
C THR A 204 8.66 -6.86 -13.09
N LEU A 205 9.29 -8.04 -12.94
CA LEU A 205 8.71 -9.32 -13.37
C LEU A 205 7.38 -9.61 -12.67
N ALA A 206 7.32 -9.41 -11.35
CA ALA A 206 6.09 -9.62 -10.58
C ALA A 206 4.94 -8.73 -11.05
N SER A 207 5.22 -7.47 -11.44
CA SER A 207 4.21 -6.56 -11.97
C SER A 207 3.65 -6.99 -13.34
N ILE A 208 4.50 -7.62 -14.17
CA ILE A 208 4.08 -8.19 -15.46
C ILE A 208 3.20 -9.42 -15.20
N VAL A 209 3.63 -10.32 -14.32
CA VAL A 209 2.85 -11.50 -13.92
C VAL A 209 1.49 -11.09 -13.35
N GLU A 210 1.46 -10.05 -12.48
CA GLU A 210 0.21 -9.51 -11.92
C GLU A 210 -0.77 -9.04 -12.99
N ALA A 211 -0.26 -8.38 -14.03
CA ALA A 211 -1.07 -7.83 -15.10
C ALA A 211 -1.62 -8.90 -16.06
N GLU A 212 -1.00 -10.09 -16.13
CA GLU A 212 -1.42 -11.21 -16.98
C GLU A 212 -2.42 -12.14 -16.29
N VAL A 213 -2.27 -12.36 -14.98
CA VAL A 213 -3.02 -13.38 -14.25
C VAL A 213 -4.51 -13.05 -14.20
N ARG A 214 -5.33 -14.03 -14.55
CA ARG A 214 -6.80 -14.04 -14.39
C ARG A 214 -7.30 -15.21 -13.54
N TYR A 215 -6.48 -16.25 -13.44
CA TYR A 215 -6.72 -17.44 -12.63
C TYR A 215 -5.50 -17.69 -11.76
N ASP A 216 -5.63 -17.51 -10.45
CA ASP A 216 -4.51 -17.51 -9.49
C ASP A 216 -3.61 -18.74 -9.56
N PRO A 217 -4.11 -19.99 -9.74
CA PRO A 217 -3.25 -21.16 -9.86
C PRO A 217 -2.28 -21.14 -11.06
N ASP A 218 -2.54 -20.32 -12.08
CA ASP A 218 -1.65 -20.18 -13.25
C ASP A 218 -0.45 -19.25 -12.97
N ARG A 219 -0.49 -18.47 -11.91
CA ARG A 219 0.50 -17.44 -11.57
C ARG A 219 1.96 -17.96 -11.55
N PRO A 220 2.29 -19.09 -10.88
CA PRO A 220 3.65 -19.62 -10.90
C PRO A 220 4.09 -20.13 -12.28
N PHE A 221 3.15 -20.58 -13.11
CA PHE A 221 3.43 -21.05 -14.47
C PHE A 221 3.70 -19.90 -15.42
N ILE A 222 2.92 -18.81 -15.33
CA ILE A 222 3.16 -17.56 -16.10
C ILE A 222 4.53 -17.00 -15.75
N SER A 223 4.87 -16.94 -14.47
CA SER A 223 6.20 -16.53 -14.00
C SER A 223 7.30 -17.44 -14.58
N ALA A 224 7.09 -18.74 -14.59
CA ALA A 224 8.04 -19.70 -15.16
C ALA A 224 8.28 -19.46 -16.66
N VAL A 225 7.22 -19.20 -17.43
CA VAL A 225 7.35 -18.87 -18.87
C VAL A 225 8.23 -17.65 -19.08
N TYR A 226 7.98 -16.57 -18.37
CA TYR A 226 8.78 -15.35 -18.50
C TYR A 226 10.23 -15.57 -18.08
N GLN A 227 10.48 -16.24 -16.96
CA GLN A 227 11.84 -16.57 -16.53
C GLN A 227 12.57 -17.50 -17.50
N ASN A 228 11.89 -18.49 -18.08
CA ASN A 228 12.46 -19.36 -19.10
C ASN A 228 12.82 -18.57 -20.37
N ARG A 229 11.97 -17.60 -20.79
CA ARG A 229 12.27 -16.69 -21.90
C ARG A 229 13.47 -15.81 -21.59
N LEU A 230 13.54 -15.18 -20.42
CA LEU A 230 14.68 -14.38 -19.98
C LEU A 230 16.00 -15.16 -20.06
N LYS A 231 16.02 -16.38 -19.51
CA LYS A 231 17.21 -17.27 -19.53
C LYS A 231 17.66 -17.63 -20.94
N ARG A 232 16.76 -17.62 -21.93
CA ARG A 232 17.06 -17.90 -23.34
C ARG A 232 17.30 -16.64 -24.20
N GLY A 233 17.27 -15.45 -23.61
CA GLY A 233 17.36 -14.19 -24.35
C GLY A 233 16.16 -13.95 -25.27
N MET A 234 15.02 -14.61 -25.04
CA MET A 234 13.80 -14.39 -25.81
C MET A 234 13.11 -13.11 -25.36
N ARG A 235 12.42 -12.45 -26.28
CA ARG A 235 11.52 -11.33 -25.93
C ARG A 235 10.38 -11.84 -25.07
N LEU A 236 9.93 -11.03 -24.09
CA LEU A 236 8.82 -11.43 -23.22
C LEU A 236 7.47 -11.40 -23.95
N GLU A 237 7.29 -10.47 -24.92
CA GLU A 237 6.07 -10.32 -25.71
C GLU A 237 4.81 -10.24 -24.84
N ALA A 238 4.92 -9.46 -23.76
CA ALA A 238 3.85 -9.28 -22.77
C ALA A 238 2.93 -8.12 -23.18
N ASP A 239 1.67 -8.40 -23.50
CA ASP A 239 0.65 -7.41 -23.87
C ASP A 239 0.50 -6.28 -22.83
N PRO A 240 0.58 -6.54 -21.49
CA PRO A 240 0.51 -5.48 -20.48
C PRO A 240 1.58 -4.42 -20.61
N THR A 241 2.79 -4.76 -21.06
CA THR A 241 3.89 -3.81 -21.23
C THR A 241 3.62 -2.84 -22.40
N VAL A 242 2.99 -3.33 -23.47
CA VAL A 242 2.49 -2.49 -24.56
C VAL A 242 1.40 -1.54 -24.06
N SER A 243 0.45 -2.07 -23.30
CA SER A 243 -0.61 -1.26 -22.70
C SER A 243 -0.06 -0.19 -21.74
N TYR A 244 1.02 -0.49 -21.01
CA TYR A 244 1.73 0.47 -20.16
C TYR A 244 2.40 1.57 -20.99
N ALA A 245 3.09 1.20 -22.06
CA ALA A 245 3.75 2.12 -22.98
C ALA A 245 2.78 3.16 -23.62
N TYR A 246 1.50 2.80 -23.77
CA TYR A 246 0.45 3.72 -24.23
C TYR A 246 -0.06 4.67 -23.12
N GLY A 247 0.43 4.58 -21.89
CA GLY A 247 -0.04 5.41 -20.76
C GLY A 247 -1.48 5.15 -20.33
N ARG A 248 -2.18 4.18 -20.92
CA ARG A 248 -3.57 3.83 -20.61
C ARG A 248 -3.84 2.34 -20.75
N ARG A 249 -4.86 1.81 -20.08
CA ARG A 249 -5.28 0.41 -20.26
C ARG A 249 -5.94 0.20 -21.61
N LEU A 250 -5.38 -0.68 -22.42
CA LEU A 250 -5.99 -1.11 -23.68
C LEU A 250 -6.95 -2.28 -23.39
N ARG A 251 -8.21 -2.18 -23.84
CA ARG A 251 -9.17 -3.30 -23.74
C ARG A 251 -8.67 -4.56 -24.48
N ARG A 252 -7.88 -4.34 -25.53
CA ARG A 252 -7.23 -5.36 -26.35
C ARG A 252 -5.99 -4.75 -27.00
N VAL A 253 -4.89 -5.46 -26.97
CA VAL A 253 -3.71 -5.16 -27.76
C VAL A 253 -3.93 -5.71 -29.16
N TRP A 254 -3.93 -4.84 -30.16
CA TRP A 254 -4.01 -5.20 -31.57
C TRP A 254 -2.62 -5.20 -32.19
N HIS A 255 -2.44 -5.91 -33.29
CA HIS A 255 -1.16 -5.97 -33.99
C HIS A 255 -0.53 -4.58 -34.23
N LYS A 256 -1.34 -3.58 -34.61
CA LYS A 256 -0.89 -2.20 -34.80
C LYS A 256 -0.31 -1.54 -33.53
N ASN A 257 -0.68 -2.04 -32.34
CA ASN A 257 -0.19 -1.52 -31.07
C ASN A 257 1.21 -2.05 -30.73
N LEU A 258 1.60 -3.21 -31.30
CA LEU A 258 2.89 -3.86 -31.01
C LEU A 258 4.09 -3.06 -31.47
N ALA A 259 3.87 -2.09 -32.37
CA ALA A 259 4.93 -1.23 -32.93
C ALA A 259 5.18 0.06 -32.12
N VAL A 260 4.52 0.23 -30.96
CA VAL A 260 4.74 1.44 -30.13
C VAL A 260 6.21 1.55 -29.72
N SER A 261 6.83 2.68 -30.06
CA SER A 261 8.22 2.96 -29.68
C SER A 261 8.29 3.34 -28.21
N SER A 262 8.72 2.40 -27.37
CA SER A 262 8.90 2.59 -25.93
C SER A 262 9.86 1.54 -25.41
N VAL A 263 10.72 1.92 -24.48
CA VAL A 263 11.62 1.02 -23.75
C VAL A 263 10.86 -0.04 -22.92
N TYR A 264 9.59 0.20 -22.64
CA TYR A 264 8.70 -0.76 -22.00
C TYR A 264 8.11 -1.80 -22.95
N ASN A 265 8.26 -1.63 -24.27
CA ASN A 265 7.66 -2.55 -25.23
C ASN A 265 8.49 -3.84 -25.37
N THR A 266 8.09 -4.90 -24.67
CA THR A 266 8.76 -6.20 -24.68
C THR A 266 8.56 -7.00 -25.96
N TYR A 267 7.85 -6.50 -26.96
CA TYR A 267 7.83 -7.01 -28.33
C TYR A 267 9.01 -6.49 -29.17
N LEU A 268 9.58 -5.33 -28.80
CA LEU A 268 10.70 -4.70 -29.53
C LEU A 268 12.03 -4.95 -28.82
N HIS A 269 12.03 -5.03 -27.49
CA HIS A 269 13.22 -5.18 -26.66
C HIS A 269 13.27 -6.54 -25.98
N THR A 270 14.48 -7.09 -25.83
CA THR A 270 14.76 -8.31 -25.05
C THR A 270 14.97 -7.94 -23.57
N GLY A 271 14.78 -8.89 -22.69
CA GLY A 271 14.91 -8.67 -21.24
C GLY A 271 13.66 -8.08 -20.60
N LEU A 272 13.80 -7.65 -19.35
CA LEU A 272 12.78 -6.93 -18.61
C LEU A 272 12.72 -5.46 -19.07
N PRO A 273 11.57 -4.79 -18.98
CA PRO A 273 11.50 -3.35 -19.16
C PRO A 273 12.24 -2.62 -18.02
N PRO A 274 12.49 -1.30 -18.13
CA PRO A 274 13.28 -0.54 -17.16
C PRO A 274 12.71 -0.55 -15.73
N GLY A 275 11.44 -0.85 -15.56
CA GLY A 275 10.82 -0.88 -14.24
C GLY A 275 9.42 -1.50 -14.24
N PRO A 276 8.78 -1.57 -13.06
CA PRO A 276 7.45 -2.13 -12.89
C PRO A 276 6.39 -1.39 -13.70
N ILE A 277 5.31 -2.10 -14.05
CA ILE A 277 4.18 -1.59 -14.83
C ILE A 277 2.87 -1.50 -14.01
N GLY A 278 2.98 -1.61 -12.70
CA GLY A 278 1.88 -1.56 -11.74
C GLY A 278 2.31 -2.11 -10.39
N GLN A 279 1.41 -2.08 -9.41
CA GLN A 279 1.66 -2.52 -8.04
C GLN A 279 1.41 -4.04 -7.91
N PRO A 280 2.45 -4.90 -7.82
CA PRO A 280 2.24 -6.33 -7.66
C PRO A 280 1.74 -6.67 -6.26
N GLY A 281 0.81 -7.61 -6.16
CA GLY A 281 0.42 -8.22 -4.91
C GLY A 281 1.46 -9.23 -4.40
N ARG A 282 1.29 -9.66 -3.13
CA ARG A 282 2.19 -10.63 -2.51
C ARG A 282 2.27 -11.94 -3.30
N ALA A 283 1.15 -12.39 -3.87
CA ALA A 283 1.10 -13.63 -4.65
C ALA A 283 1.99 -13.57 -5.90
N SER A 284 2.03 -12.42 -6.61
CA SER A 284 2.90 -12.24 -7.78
C SER A 284 4.38 -12.11 -7.39
N LEU A 285 4.70 -11.46 -6.27
CA LEU A 285 6.07 -11.43 -5.73
C LEU A 285 6.55 -12.86 -5.40
N VAL A 286 5.71 -13.67 -4.74
CA VAL A 286 6.01 -15.07 -4.43
C VAL A 286 6.18 -15.90 -5.70
N ALA A 287 5.31 -15.73 -6.70
CA ALA A 287 5.42 -16.45 -7.96
C ALA A 287 6.69 -16.07 -8.76
N ALA A 288 7.12 -14.81 -8.66
CA ALA A 288 8.38 -14.38 -9.26
C ALA A 288 9.60 -14.97 -8.54
N LEU A 289 9.56 -15.12 -7.22
CA LEU A 289 10.62 -15.79 -6.44
C LEU A 289 10.62 -17.30 -6.62
N TYR A 290 9.45 -17.91 -6.70
CA TYR A 290 9.25 -19.37 -6.73
C TYR A 290 8.42 -19.80 -7.94
N PRO A 291 8.94 -19.63 -9.18
CA PRO A 291 8.24 -20.06 -10.39
C PRO A 291 8.07 -21.58 -10.41
N ALA A 292 7.06 -22.07 -11.12
CA ALA A 292 6.88 -23.49 -11.36
C ALA A 292 8.10 -24.06 -12.13
N LYS A 293 8.53 -25.28 -11.78
CA LYS A 293 9.63 -25.97 -12.47
C LYS A 293 9.12 -26.70 -13.70
N VAL A 294 8.88 -25.96 -14.79
CA VAL A 294 8.29 -26.47 -16.03
C VAL A 294 9.05 -25.95 -17.25
N PRO A 295 9.07 -26.67 -18.38
CA PRO A 295 9.79 -26.29 -19.57
C PRO A 295 8.96 -25.43 -20.53
N PHE A 296 8.00 -24.64 -20.04
CA PHE A 296 7.11 -23.87 -20.88
C PHE A 296 7.72 -22.53 -21.31
N PHE A 297 7.45 -22.14 -22.56
CA PHE A 297 7.89 -20.86 -23.16
C PHE A 297 6.71 -20.04 -23.69
N TYR A 298 5.52 -20.63 -23.77
CA TYR A 298 4.33 -20.00 -24.34
C TYR A 298 3.10 -20.29 -23.48
N PHE A 299 2.16 -19.36 -23.51
CA PHE A 299 0.83 -19.57 -22.97
C PHE A 299 -0.23 -18.83 -23.79
N VAL A 300 -1.47 -19.26 -23.72
CA VAL A 300 -2.63 -18.60 -24.33
C VAL A 300 -3.82 -18.65 -23.39
N ALA A 301 -4.49 -17.49 -23.19
CA ALA A 301 -5.65 -17.39 -22.32
C ALA A 301 -6.90 -18.01 -22.97
N GLN A 302 -7.58 -18.85 -22.21
CA GLN A 302 -8.87 -19.45 -22.54
C GLN A 302 -10.03 -18.50 -22.19
N PRO A 303 -11.26 -18.76 -22.67
CA PRO A 303 -12.44 -17.96 -22.34
C PRO A 303 -12.81 -17.95 -20.85
N ASP A 304 -12.46 -18.99 -20.11
CA ASP A 304 -12.70 -19.15 -18.66
C ASP A 304 -11.64 -18.46 -17.79
N GLY A 305 -10.64 -17.82 -18.40
CA GLY A 305 -9.56 -17.10 -17.71
C GLY A 305 -8.33 -17.94 -17.39
N LYS A 306 -8.38 -19.27 -17.56
CA LYS A 306 -7.21 -20.14 -17.42
C LYS A 306 -6.29 -20.03 -18.63
N HIS A 307 -5.07 -20.59 -18.51
CA HIS A 307 -4.11 -20.61 -19.60
C HIS A 307 -3.77 -22.03 -20.03
N ILE A 308 -3.51 -22.20 -21.33
CA ILE A 308 -2.85 -23.39 -21.87
C ILE A 308 -1.39 -23.03 -22.05
N PHE A 309 -0.53 -23.82 -21.42
CA PHE A 309 0.92 -23.65 -21.46
C PHE A 309 1.54 -24.62 -22.48
N SER A 310 2.62 -24.22 -23.13
CA SER A 310 3.28 -24.98 -24.19
C SER A 310 4.80 -24.83 -24.10
N ALA A 311 5.53 -25.91 -24.37
CA ALA A 311 6.98 -25.91 -24.42
C ALA A 311 7.51 -25.49 -25.80
N THR A 312 6.79 -25.85 -26.86
CA THR A 312 7.18 -25.58 -28.26
C THR A 312 6.23 -24.59 -28.93
N TYR A 313 6.73 -23.90 -29.96
CA TYR A 313 5.88 -23.02 -30.77
C TYR A 313 4.78 -23.76 -31.53
N ALA A 314 5.07 -25.00 -31.97
CA ALA A 314 4.08 -25.84 -32.63
C ALA A 314 2.87 -26.17 -31.73
N GLU A 315 3.14 -26.56 -30.47
CA GLU A 315 2.11 -26.76 -29.44
C GLU A 315 1.33 -25.47 -29.19
N HIS A 316 2.01 -24.34 -29.10
CA HIS A 316 1.38 -23.03 -28.89
C HIS A 316 0.40 -22.69 -30.03
N LEU A 317 0.81 -22.91 -31.28
CA LEU A 317 -0.08 -22.70 -32.43
C LEU A 317 -1.31 -23.64 -32.40
N ALA A 318 -1.13 -24.88 -31.94
CA ALA A 318 -2.26 -25.80 -31.73
C ALA A 318 -3.20 -25.30 -30.61
N ALA A 319 -2.65 -24.84 -29.50
CA ALA A 319 -3.41 -24.24 -28.40
C ALA A 319 -4.20 -23.00 -28.85
N ILE A 320 -3.59 -22.11 -29.65
CA ILE A 320 -4.30 -20.96 -30.24
C ILE A 320 -5.48 -21.38 -31.11
N ARG A 321 -5.32 -22.42 -31.98
CA ARG A 321 -6.42 -22.93 -32.79
C ARG A 321 -7.55 -23.45 -31.91
N HIS A 322 -7.22 -24.26 -30.91
CA HIS A 322 -8.18 -24.81 -29.96
C HIS A 322 -8.97 -23.71 -29.25
N VAL A 323 -8.28 -22.69 -28.70
CA VAL A 323 -8.96 -21.56 -28.04
C VAL A 323 -9.86 -20.75 -29.00
N LYS A 324 -9.45 -20.61 -30.28
CA LYS A 324 -10.31 -19.98 -31.30
C LYS A 324 -11.60 -20.76 -31.54
N GLU A 325 -11.54 -22.09 -31.57
CA GLU A 325 -12.70 -22.97 -31.70
C GLU A 325 -13.62 -22.86 -30.49
N MET A 326 -13.11 -22.93 -29.28
CA MET A 326 -13.87 -22.70 -28.04
C MET A 326 -14.62 -21.36 -28.07
N ARG A 327 -13.98 -20.27 -28.49
CA ARG A 327 -14.60 -18.94 -28.61
C ARG A 327 -15.69 -18.89 -29.68
N ARG A 328 -15.57 -19.66 -30.79
CA ARG A 328 -16.58 -19.76 -31.82
C ARG A 328 -17.81 -20.57 -31.33
N GLY A 329 -17.57 -21.69 -30.66
CA GLY A 329 -18.66 -22.51 -30.07
C GLY A 329 -19.45 -21.73 -29.01
N ALA A 330 -18.79 -20.94 -28.16
CA ALA A 330 -19.45 -20.10 -27.16
C ALA A 330 -20.28 -18.95 -27.76
N ARG A 331 -20.02 -18.54 -29.01
CA ARG A 331 -20.76 -17.49 -29.73
C ARG A 331 -21.91 -18.01 -30.60
N ALA A 332 -21.98 -19.32 -30.83
CA ALA A 332 -23.09 -19.92 -31.60
C ALA A 332 -24.38 -19.69 -30.82
N PRO A 333 -25.46 -19.16 -31.45
CA PRO A 333 -26.74 -19.00 -30.78
C PRO A 333 -27.23 -20.38 -30.32
N ARG A 334 -27.61 -20.52 -29.03
CA ARG A 334 -28.34 -21.68 -28.56
C ARG A 334 -29.59 -21.80 -29.42
N ARG A 335 -29.68 -22.84 -30.29
CA ARG A 335 -30.90 -23.12 -30.99
C ARG A 335 -31.99 -23.31 -29.93
N PRO A 336 -33.14 -22.58 -30.01
CA PRO A 336 -34.25 -22.87 -29.13
C PRO A 336 -34.65 -24.32 -29.38
N GLY A 337 -34.71 -25.10 -28.30
CA GLY A 337 -35.12 -26.48 -28.35
C GLY A 337 -36.51 -26.59 -29.02
N ARG A 338 -36.64 -27.53 -29.91
CA ARG A 338 -37.93 -27.98 -30.46
C ARG A 338 -38.74 -28.65 -29.36
#